data_b96b96ef467024d31f7194d1687e716d
#
_entry.id   b96b96ef467024d31f7194d1687e716d
#
_cell.length_a   1.000
_cell.length_b   1.000
_cell.length_c   1.000
_cell.angle_alpha   90.00
_cell.angle_beta   90.00
_cell.angle_gamma   90.00
#
_symmetry.space_group_name_H-M   'P 1'
#
loop_
_entity.id
_entity.type
_entity.pdbx_description
1 polymer ?
#
loop_
_entity_poly.entity_id
_entity_poly.type
_entity_poly.pdbx_seq_one_letter_code
_entity_poly.pdbx_strand_id
1 'polypeptide(L)'
;MTVNRDDLPEGLLDAVKNYLNITWSDDATDKKIGGIIASGMMYLDGKAGAAMDYTIDGIARTLLFEYSRYMRDGALDVFENNYQSMILTMRHERMVKDYASETKQTGT
;
A
#
# COMPACT_ATOMS: atom_id res chain seq x y z
N MET A 1 -10.55 11.71 8.98
CA MET A 1 -9.77 10.91 9.93
C MET A 1 -8.32 11.37 9.89
N THR A 2 -7.78 11.72 11.06
CA THR A 2 -6.38 12.13 11.15
C THR A 2 -5.54 10.89 11.43
N VAL A 3 -4.63 10.56 10.52
CA VAL A 3 -3.73 9.42 10.69
C VAL A 3 -2.35 9.96 11.03
N ASN A 4 -1.83 9.55 12.16
CA ASN A 4 -0.49 9.87 12.60
C ASN A 4 0.47 8.78 12.13
N ARG A 5 1.75 9.13 12.03
CA ARG A 5 2.76 8.14 11.67
C ARG A 5 2.80 6.96 12.64
N ASP A 6 2.35 7.16 13.88
CA ASP A 6 2.32 6.11 14.89
C ASP A 6 1.27 5.04 14.59
N ASP A 7 0.29 5.36 13.74
CA ASP A 7 -0.77 4.43 13.34
C ASP A 7 -0.36 3.56 12.14
N LEU A 8 0.80 3.84 11.55
CA LEU A 8 1.30 3.08 10.40
C LEU A 8 2.20 1.93 10.88
N PRO A 9 2.33 0.86 10.09
CA PRO A 9 3.31 -0.18 10.40
C PRO A 9 4.70 0.43 10.60
N GLU A 10 5.43 -0.11 11.57
CA GLU A 10 6.76 0.39 11.91
C GLU A 10 7.68 0.40 10.70
N GLY A 11 8.37 1.52 10.51
CA GLY A 11 9.33 1.69 9.43
C GLY A 11 8.73 2.03 8.08
N LEU A 12 7.41 1.96 7.92
CA LEU A 12 6.78 2.18 6.62
C LEU A 12 6.86 3.64 6.19
N LEU A 13 6.64 4.58 7.10
CA LEU A 13 6.75 6.01 6.79
C LEU A 13 8.15 6.34 6.29
N ASP A 14 9.17 5.88 7.01
CA ASP A 14 10.55 6.15 6.63
C ASP A 14 10.91 5.50 5.29
N ALA A 15 10.42 4.31 5.04
CA ALA A 15 10.66 3.62 3.77
C ALA A 15 10.04 4.37 2.59
N VAL A 16 8.82 4.87 2.74
CA VAL A 16 8.15 5.63 1.68
C VAL A 16 8.85 6.97 1.49
N LYS A 17 9.22 7.65 2.57
CA LYS A 17 9.96 8.91 2.47
C LYS A 17 11.27 8.70 1.71
N ASN A 18 11.98 7.62 2.02
CA ASN A 18 13.23 7.29 1.33
C ASN A 18 12.98 7.04 -0.16
N TYR A 19 11.93 6.31 -0.48
CA TYR A 19 11.55 6.05 -1.87
C TYR A 19 11.25 7.35 -2.63
N LEU A 20 10.63 8.32 -1.95
CA LEU A 20 10.26 9.60 -2.53
C LEU A 20 11.40 10.63 -2.49
N ASN A 21 12.58 10.24 -2.01
CA ASN A 21 13.75 11.10 -1.86
C ASN A 21 13.51 12.25 -0.86
N ILE A 22 12.70 12.01 0.15
CA ILE A 22 12.47 12.98 1.23
C ILE A 22 13.47 12.68 2.34
N THR A 23 14.49 13.54 2.47
CA THR A 23 15.60 13.31 3.39
C THR A 23 15.48 14.09 4.69
N TRP A 24 14.48 14.97 4.79
CA TRP A 24 14.28 15.80 5.99
C TRP A 24 13.13 15.26 6.84
N SER A 25 13.15 15.62 8.12
CA SER A 25 12.07 15.32 9.07
C SER A 25 11.39 16.61 9.48
N ASP A 26 10.07 16.66 9.30
CA ASP A 26 9.26 17.81 9.54
C ASP A 26 7.83 17.33 9.80
N ASP A 27 7.20 17.80 10.89
CA ASP A 27 5.89 17.32 11.29
C ASP A 27 4.84 17.48 10.18
N ALA A 28 4.84 18.60 9.49
CA ALA A 28 3.86 18.85 8.42
C ALA A 28 4.05 17.87 7.26
N THR A 29 5.30 17.65 6.84
CA THR A 29 5.62 16.70 5.78
C THR A 29 5.27 15.29 6.20
N ASP A 30 5.63 14.89 7.41
CA ASP A 30 5.39 13.54 7.91
C ASP A 30 3.90 13.25 8.02
N LYS A 31 3.09 14.24 8.45
CA LYS A 31 1.64 14.09 8.49
C LYS A 31 1.05 13.93 7.10
N LYS A 32 1.54 14.72 6.15
CA LYS A 32 1.06 14.66 4.77
C LYS A 32 1.38 13.30 4.14
N ILE A 33 2.62 12.86 4.25
CA ILE A 33 3.03 11.58 3.68
C ILE A 33 2.35 10.42 4.42
N GLY A 34 2.24 10.50 5.75
CA GLY A 34 1.52 9.49 6.53
C GLY A 34 0.06 9.35 6.10
N GLY A 35 -0.60 10.47 5.83
CA GLY A 35 -1.97 10.46 5.33
C GLY A 35 -2.08 9.83 3.95
N ILE A 36 -1.13 10.10 3.07
CA ILE A 36 -1.07 9.48 1.75
C ILE A 36 -0.91 7.96 1.88
N ILE A 37 0.00 7.51 2.75
CA ILE A 37 0.24 6.08 2.97
C ILE A 37 -1.03 5.39 3.49
N ALA A 38 -1.67 5.99 4.51
CA ALA A 38 -2.89 5.42 5.08
C ALA A 38 -4.00 5.31 4.03
N SER A 39 -4.16 6.35 3.23
CA SER A 39 -5.12 6.36 2.12
C SER A 39 -4.81 5.26 1.11
N GLY A 40 -3.54 5.09 0.78
CA GLY A 40 -3.08 4.06 -0.16
C GLY A 40 -3.33 2.66 0.35
N MET A 41 -3.08 2.43 1.64
CA MET A 41 -3.35 1.13 2.25
C MET A 41 -4.84 0.78 2.17
N MET A 42 -5.70 1.74 2.50
CA MET A 42 -7.15 1.53 2.39
C MET A 42 -7.58 1.26 0.95
N TYR A 43 -7.04 2.03 0.02
CA TYR A 43 -7.35 1.88 -1.39
C TYR A 43 -6.95 0.49 -1.91
N LEU A 44 -5.72 0.09 -1.62
CA LEU A 44 -5.18 -1.19 -2.10
C LEU A 44 -5.82 -2.38 -1.40
N ASP A 45 -6.10 -2.27 -0.10
CA ASP A 45 -6.82 -3.32 0.63
C ASP A 45 -8.20 -3.54 0.00
N GLY A 46 -8.88 -2.46 -0.36
CA GLY A 46 -10.17 -2.55 -1.03
C GLY A 46 -10.07 -3.24 -2.39
N LYS A 47 -9.02 -2.94 -3.14
CA LYS A 47 -8.79 -3.57 -4.45
C LYS A 47 -8.40 -5.05 -4.31
N ALA A 48 -7.64 -5.38 -3.28
CA ALA A 48 -7.21 -6.76 -3.03
C ALA A 48 -8.33 -7.62 -2.45
N GLY A 49 -9.31 -6.99 -1.82
CA GLY A 49 -10.38 -7.69 -1.13
C GLY A 49 -9.98 -8.20 0.25
N ALA A 50 -8.86 -7.76 0.78
CA ALA A 50 -8.36 -8.16 2.09
C ALA A 50 -7.25 -7.22 2.54
N ALA A 51 -7.00 -7.19 3.85
CA ALA A 51 -5.87 -6.43 4.38
C ALA A 51 -4.56 -7.05 3.90
N MET A 52 -3.66 -6.20 3.40
CA MET A 52 -2.37 -6.62 2.87
C MET A 52 -1.26 -6.23 3.82
N ASP A 53 -0.15 -6.95 3.77
CA ASP A 53 1.03 -6.63 4.55
C ASP A 53 2.01 -5.84 3.68
N TYR A 54 2.15 -4.56 3.98
CA TYR A 54 3.02 -3.65 3.22
C TYR A 54 4.43 -3.58 3.77
N THR A 55 4.73 -4.36 4.81
CA THR A 55 6.06 -4.37 5.44
C THR A 55 7.00 -5.39 4.82
N ILE A 56 6.47 -6.29 4.01
CA ILE A 56 7.28 -7.31 3.32
C ILE A 56 7.40 -6.96 1.84
N ASP A 57 8.49 -7.36 1.23
CA ASP A 57 8.68 -7.17 -0.20
C ASP A 57 7.61 -7.94 -0.97
N GLY A 58 7.09 -7.30 -2.00
CA GLY A 58 6.06 -7.91 -2.83
C GLY A 58 5.26 -6.89 -3.59
N ILE A 59 4.26 -7.36 -4.30
CA ILE A 59 3.46 -6.53 -5.20
C ILE A 59 2.67 -5.45 -4.44
N ALA A 60 2.14 -5.78 -3.24
CA ALA A 60 1.39 -4.81 -2.45
C ALA A 60 2.26 -3.64 -2.01
N ARG A 61 3.47 -3.91 -1.52
CA ARG A 61 4.41 -2.88 -1.10
C ARG A 61 4.82 -2.00 -2.28
N THR A 62 5.12 -2.61 -3.42
CA THR A 62 5.47 -1.88 -4.64
C THR A 62 4.33 -0.95 -5.06
N LEU A 63 3.11 -1.45 -5.05
CA LEU A 63 1.94 -0.64 -5.42
C LEU A 63 1.73 0.51 -4.44
N LEU A 64 1.94 0.29 -3.14
CA LEU A 64 1.79 1.35 -2.15
C LEU A 64 2.83 2.46 -2.37
N PHE A 65 4.06 2.09 -2.66
CA PHE A 65 5.12 3.07 -2.92
C PHE A 65 4.81 3.90 -4.16
N GLU A 66 4.36 3.25 -5.24
CA GLU A 66 3.99 3.95 -6.46
C GLU A 66 2.73 4.80 -6.27
N TYR A 67 1.73 4.29 -5.55
CA TYR A 67 0.56 5.07 -5.18
C TYR A 67 0.98 6.37 -4.48
N SER A 68 1.89 6.25 -3.51
CA SER A 68 2.34 7.39 -2.74
C SER A 68 3.03 8.44 -3.61
N ARG A 69 3.84 7.99 -4.57
CA ARG A 69 4.52 8.88 -5.50
C ARG A 69 3.52 9.64 -6.37
N TYR A 70 2.60 8.94 -6.99
CA TYR A 70 1.61 9.56 -7.85
C TYR A 70 0.64 10.44 -7.07
N MET A 71 0.23 10.01 -5.89
CA MET A 71 -0.68 10.79 -5.05
C MET A 71 -0.04 12.10 -4.61
N ARG A 72 1.24 12.06 -4.23
CA ARG A 72 1.97 13.27 -3.88
C ARG A 72 1.98 14.27 -5.03
N ASP A 73 2.08 13.77 -6.25
CA ASP A 73 2.16 14.60 -7.45
C ASP A 73 0.79 14.95 -8.04
N GLY A 74 -0.30 14.53 -7.38
CA GLY A 74 -1.65 14.84 -7.83
C GLY A 74 -2.07 14.07 -9.08
N ALA A 75 -1.50 12.89 -9.31
CA ALA A 75 -1.69 12.13 -10.53
C ALA A 75 -2.26 10.73 -10.27
N LEU A 76 -3.21 10.61 -9.34
CA LEU A 76 -3.80 9.32 -9.00
C LEU A 76 -4.44 8.63 -10.20
N ASP A 77 -5.06 9.40 -11.09
CA ASP A 77 -5.67 8.85 -12.30
C ASP A 77 -4.64 8.19 -13.21
N VAL A 78 -3.44 8.75 -13.29
CA VAL A 78 -2.34 8.16 -14.05
C VAL A 78 -1.90 6.85 -13.40
N PHE A 79 -1.83 6.83 -12.06
CA PHE A 79 -1.50 5.61 -11.33
C PHE A 79 -2.50 4.49 -11.66
N GLU A 80 -3.78 4.79 -11.61
CA GLU A 80 -4.81 3.79 -11.89
C GLU A 80 -4.68 3.21 -13.30
N ASN A 81 -4.40 4.06 -14.28
CA ASN A 81 -4.20 3.61 -15.66
C ASN A 81 -2.95 2.73 -15.81
N ASN A 82 -1.85 3.17 -15.21
CA ASN A 82 -0.56 2.50 -15.39
C ASN A 82 -0.45 1.19 -14.61
N TYR A 83 -1.14 1.08 -13.49
CA TYR A 83 -0.96 -0.06 -12.57
C TYR A 83 -2.18 -0.95 -12.45
N GLN A 84 -3.18 -0.78 -13.32
CA GLN A 84 -4.39 -1.60 -13.31
C GLN A 84 -4.07 -3.10 -13.40
N SER A 85 -3.17 -3.48 -14.27
CA SER A 85 -2.78 -4.89 -14.42
C SER A 85 -2.12 -5.44 -13.16
N MET A 86 -1.23 -4.65 -12.53
CA MET A 86 -0.59 -5.06 -11.27
C MET A 86 -1.62 -5.21 -10.15
N ILE A 87 -2.57 -4.29 -10.08
CA ILE A 87 -3.63 -4.35 -9.08
C ILE A 87 -4.45 -5.64 -9.25
N LEU A 88 -4.81 -5.97 -10.49
CA LEU A 88 -5.53 -7.20 -10.77
C LEU A 88 -4.71 -8.44 -10.42
N THR A 89 -3.41 -8.41 -10.68
CA THR A 89 -2.51 -9.50 -10.31
C THR A 89 -2.46 -9.68 -8.79
N MET A 90 -2.36 -8.57 -8.05
CA MET A 90 -2.37 -8.60 -6.59
C MET A 90 -3.66 -9.24 -6.06
N ARG A 91 -4.79 -8.82 -6.60
CA ARG A 91 -6.09 -9.36 -6.20
C ARG A 91 -6.18 -10.86 -6.49
N HIS A 92 -5.73 -11.26 -7.66
CA HIS A 92 -5.75 -12.67 -8.07
C HIS A 92 -4.87 -13.52 -7.16
N GLU A 93 -3.66 -13.08 -6.88
CA GLU A 93 -2.74 -13.79 -5.99
C GLU A 93 -3.34 -13.94 -4.59
N ARG A 94 -4.00 -12.90 -4.09
CA ARG A 94 -4.64 -12.96 -2.78
C ARG A 94 -5.79 -13.96 -2.78
N MET A 95 -6.61 -13.98 -3.81
CA MET A 95 -7.72 -14.91 -3.95
C MET A 95 -7.23 -16.36 -3.98
N VAL A 96 -6.17 -16.63 -4.74
CA VAL A 96 -5.58 -17.96 -4.83
C VAL A 96 -5.04 -18.40 -3.47
N LYS A 97 -4.36 -17.50 -2.76
CA LYS A 97 -3.82 -17.78 -1.43
C LYS A 97 -4.93 -18.11 -0.45
N ASP A 98 -6.01 -17.34 -0.45
CA ASP A 98 -7.13 -17.55 0.46
C ASP A 98 -7.83 -18.87 0.15
N TYR A 99 -8.01 -19.19 -1.12
CA TYR A 99 -8.61 -20.46 -1.54
C TYR A 99 -7.76 -21.64 -1.09
N ALA A 100 -6.45 -21.57 -1.28
CA ALA A 100 -5.53 -22.62 -0.86
C ALA A 100 -5.56 -22.84 0.65
N SER A 101 -5.63 -21.75 1.41
CA SER A 101 -5.72 -21.80 2.86
C SER A 101 -7.01 -22.46 3.33
N GLU A 102 -8.14 -22.11 2.71
CA GLU A 102 -9.44 -22.73 3.02
C GLU A 102 -9.43 -24.22 2.70
N THR A 103 -8.86 -24.59 1.56
CA THR A 103 -8.76 -25.99 1.14
C THR A 103 -7.95 -26.79 2.15
N LYS A 104 -6.84 -26.22 2.65
CA LYS A 104 -6.02 -26.88 3.67
C LYS A 104 -6.78 -27.08 4.98
N GLN A 105 -7.61 -26.10 5.37
CA GLN A 105 -8.40 -26.18 6.59
C GLN A 105 -9.52 -27.21 6.50
N THR A 106 -10.09 -27.40 5.34
CA THR A 106 -11.23 -28.28 5.15
C THR A 106 -10.86 -29.64 4.57
N GLY A 107 -9.67 -29.76 3.99
CA GLY A 107 -9.26 -30.94 3.27
C GLY A 107 -8.47 -32.00 4.05
N THR A 108 -8.55 -31.95 5.35
CA THR A 108 -7.83 -32.92 6.18
C THR A 108 -8.49 -34.28 6.22
#